data_07018c3c4327a908025dacc8b7cc0968
#
_entry.id   07018c3c4327a908025dacc8b7cc0968
#
_cell.length_a   1.000
_cell.length_b   1.000
_cell.length_c   1.000
_cell.angle_alpha   90.00
_cell.angle_beta   90.00
_cell.angle_gamma   90.00
#
_symmetry.space_group_name_H-M   'P 1'
#
loop_
_entity.id
_entity.type
_entity.pdbx_description
1 polymer ?
#
loop_
_entity_poly.entity_id
_entity_poly.type
_entity_poly.pdbx_seq_one_letter_code
_entity_poly.pdbx_strand_id
1 'polypeptide(L)'
;MAKTKYEVTYIIKPDIDEDSKKALIDRFDKVVTDNGAEELESKDWGKRRFAYEIEKYREGTYHIMTFVAENSEPGDEFGRLSRIDNQVLRSMTVKLDK
;
A
#
# COMPACT_ATOMS: atom_id res chain seq x y z
N MET A 1 -14.53 -5.96 -21.01
CA MET A 1 -13.59 -4.91 -20.77
C MET A 1 -12.30 -5.44 -20.19
N ALA A 2 -11.21 -4.90 -20.64
CA ALA A 2 -9.92 -5.36 -20.16
C ALA A 2 -9.66 -4.78 -18.76
N LYS A 3 -9.14 -5.62 -17.90
CA LYS A 3 -8.75 -5.19 -16.58
C LYS A 3 -7.29 -4.76 -16.58
N THR A 4 -6.95 -3.84 -15.72
CA THR A 4 -5.61 -3.31 -15.62
C THR A 4 -4.97 -3.78 -14.32
N LYS A 5 -3.70 -4.12 -14.40
CA LYS A 5 -2.95 -4.51 -13.20
C LYS A 5 -2.33 -3.28 -12.57
N TYR A 6 -2.48 -3.17 -11.27
CA TYR A 6 -1.93 -2.06 -10.49
C TYR A 6 -1.01 -2.59 -9.43
N GLU A 7 0.00 -1.79 -9.11
CA GLU A 7 0.91 -2.10 -8.02
C GLU A 7 0.91 -0.92 -7.07
N VAL A 8 0.70 -1.20 -5.80
CA VAL A 8 0.69 -0.17 -4.76
C VAL A 8 1.83 -0.48 -3.80
N THR A 9 2.72 0.49 -3.64
CA THR A 9 3.82 0.38 -2.67
C THR A 9 3.57 1.39 -1.57
N TYR A 10 3.61 0.94 -0.32
CA TYR A 10 3.48 1.88 0.77
C TYR A 10 4.50 1.56 1.86
N ILE A 11 4.87 2.61 2.59
CA ILE A 11 5.90 2.53 3.60
C ILE A 11 5.26 2.79 4.94
N ILE A 12 5.40 1.83 5.86
CA ILE A 12 4.82 1.89 7.18
C ILE A 12 5.88 2.33 8.17
N LYS A 13 5.50 3.14 9.14
CA LYS A 13 6.44 3.58 10.17
C LYS A 13 7.11 2.37 10.83
N PRO A 14 8.40 2.49 11.16
CA PRO A 14 9.11 1.35 11.72
C PRO A 14 8.84 1.10 13.19
N ASP A 15 8.21 2.05 13.88
CA ASP A 15 8.05 1.98 15.32
C ASP A 15 6.68 1.49 15.78
N ILE A 16 5.90 0.88 14.87
CA ILE A 16 4.63 0.28 15.29
C ILE A 16 4.86 -1.21 15.54
N ASP A 17 4.02 -1.79 16.39
CA ASP A 17 4.15 -3.20 16.72
C ASP A 17 3.58 -4.08 15.62
N GLU A 18 3.86 -5.39 15.71
CA GLU A 18 3.46 -6.32 14.66
C GLU A 18 1.96 -6.43 14.53
N ASP A 19 1.24 -6.38 15.64
CA ASP A 19 -0.22 -6.48 15.60
C ASP A 19 -0.82 -5.28 14.89
N SER A 20 -0.33 -4.09 15.17
CA SER A 20 -0.81 -2.88 14.51
C SER A 20 -0.48 -2.89 13.03
N LYS A 21 0.71 -3.37 12.67
CA LYS A 21 1.13 -3.45 11.29
C LYS A 21 0.23 -4.42 10.52
N LYS A 22 -0.06 -5.57 11.11
CA LYS A 22 -0.92 -6.55 10.47
C LYS A 22 -2.33 -6.01 10.28
N ALA A 23 -2.86 -5.33 11.28
CA ALA A 23 -4.19 -4.76 11.18
C ALA A 23 -4.26 -3.69 10.09
N LEU A 24 -3.20 -2.90 9.96
CA LEU A 24 -3.13 -1.88 8.91
C LEU A 24 -3.13 -2.51 7.53
N ILE A 25 -2.33 -3.55 7.35
CA ILE A 25 -2.24 -4.24 6.06
C ILE A 25 -3.59 -4.88 5.71
N ASP A 26 -4.21 -5.55 6.67
CA ASP A 26 -5.51 -6.19 6.45
C ASP A 26 -6.56 -5.16 6.07
N ARG A 27 -6.53 -3.99 6.72
CA ARG A 27 -7.49 -2.93 6.43
C ARG A 27 -7.33 -2.41 5.00
N PHE A 28 -6.09 -2.21 4.56
CA PHE A 28 -5.86 -1.72 3.21
C PHE A 28 -6.20 -2.79 2.17
N ASP A 29 -5.91 -4.05 2.46
CA ASP A 29 -6.30 -5.14 1.56
C ASP A 29 -7.82 -5.14 1.39
N LYS A 30 -8.54 -4.94 2.48
CA LYS A 30 -9.99 -4.92 2.44
C LYS A 30 -10.51 -3.72 1.67
N VAL A 31 -9.89 -2.56 1.83
CA VAL A 31 -10.29 -1.35 1.14
C VAL A 31 -10.24 -1.54 -0.37
N VAL A 32 -9.12 -2.05 -0.88
CA VAL A 32 -9.01 -2.22 -2.33
C VAL A 32 -9.95 -3.31 -2.83
N THR A 33 -10.13 -4.38 -2.06
CA THR A 33 -11.03 -5.46 -2.46
C THR A 33 -12.47 -4.98 -2.50
N ASP A 34 -12.89 -4.21 -1.50
CA ASP A 34 -14.25 -3.67 -1.45
C ASP A 34 -14.51 -2.70 -2.59
N ASN A 35 -13.49 -2.12 -3.16
CA ASN A 35 -13.63 -1.18 -4.26
C ASN A 35 -13.37 -1.80 -5.62
N GLY A 36 -13.31 -3.12 -5.70
CA GLY A 36 -13.29 -3.82 -6.97
C GLY A 36 -11.98 -4.48 -7.35
N ALA A 37 -11.01 -4.52 -6.46
CA ALA A 37 -9.75 -5.20 -6.75
C ALA A 37 -9.95 -6.70 -6.76
N GLU A 38 -9.30 -7.36 -7.72
CA GLU A 38 -9.33 -8.81 -7.86
C GLU A 38 -7.91 -9.33 -7.90
N GLU A 39 -7.74 -10.60 -7.59
CA GLU A 39 -6.44 -11.26 -7.64
C GLU A 39 -5.40 -10.51 -6.81
N LEU A 40 -5.80 -10.13 -5.61
CA LEU A 40 -4.95 -9.34 -4.74
C LEU A 40 -3.79 -10.18 -4.20
N GLU A 41 -2.59 -9.66 -4.37
CA GLU A 41 -1.39 -10.23 -3.76
C GLU A 41 -0.75 -9.17 -2.90
N SER A 42 -0.35 -9.55 -1.70
CA SER A 42 0.24 -8.62 -0.75
C SER A 42 1.57 -9.19 -0.29
N LYS A 43 2.61 -8.38 -0.36
CA LYS A 43 3.97 -8.84 -0.09
C LYS A 43 4.68 -7.88 0.83
N ASP A 44 5.30 -8.40 1.86
CA ASP A 44 6.07 -7.61 2.80
C ASP A 44 7.53 -7.63 2.37
N TRP A 45 8.08 -6.46 2.01
CA TRP A 45 9.48 -6.35 1.62
C TRP A 45 10.40 -6.17 2.82
N GLY A 46 9.83 -5.92 4.01
CA GLY A 46 10.62 -5.75 5.20
C GLY A 46 11.11 -4.33 5.38
N LYS A 47 11.91 -4.16 6.42
CA LYS A 47 12.40 -2.84 6.78
C LYS A 47 13.56 -2.45 5.87
N ARG A 48 13.52 -1.21 5.39
CA ARG A 48 14.53 -0.68 4.50
C ARG A 48 14.93 0.71 4.93
N ARG A 49 16.16 1.06 4.65
CA ARG A 49 16.68 2.40 4.91
C ARG A 49 16.38 3.32 3.74
N PHE A 50 16.08 4.55 4.07
CA PHE A 50 15.85 5.58 3.04
C PHE A 50 17.17 6.26 2.71
N ALA A 51 17.26 6.76 1.48
CA ALA A 51 18.39 7.58 1.09
C ALA A 51 18.39 8.91 1.84
N TYR A 52 17.23 9.35 2.28
CA TYR A 52 17.08 10.58 3.04
C TYR A 52 15.88 10.41 3.97
N GLU A 53 15.79 11.33 4.92
CA GLU A 53 14.74 11.25 5.95
C GLU A 53 13.37 11.51 5.36
N ILE A 54 12.40 10.71 5.77
CA ILE A 54 10.99 10.92 5.45
C ILE A 54 10.25 11.11 6.76
N GLU A 55 9.68 12.31 6.97
CA GLU A 55 8.95 12.65 8.18
C GLU A 55 9.71 12.26 9.44
N LYS A 56 11.01 12.55 9.46
CA LYS A 56 11.91 12.32 10.58
C LYS A 56 12.26 10.85 10.78
N TYR A 57 11.88 9.98 9.86
CA TYR A 57 12.27 8.58 9.90
C TYR A 57 13.32 8.31 8.84
N ARG A 58 14.27 7.47 9.18
CA ARG A 58 15.33 7.08 8.25
C ARG A 58 15.13 5.70 7.67
N GLU A 59 14.11 5.00 8.15
CA GLU A 59 13.80 3.67 7.65
C GLU A 59 12.31 3.42 7.80
N GLY A 60 11.82 2.41 7.15
CA GLY A 60 10.42 2.04 7.25
C GLY A 60 10.21 0.65 6.68
N THR A 61 9.03 0.12 6.90
CA THR A 61 8.67 -1.19 6.38
C THR A 61 7.95 -1.00 5.05
N TYR A 62 8.49 -1.62 4.01
CA TYR A 62 7.91 -1.55 2.68
C TYR A 62 6.93 -2.70 2.49
N HIS A 63 5.78 -2.38 1.96
CA HIS A 63 4.77 -3.37 1.66
C HIS A 63 4.23 -3.12 0.26
N ILE A 64 4.09 -4.18 -0.52
CA ILE A 64 3.61 -4.06 -1.90
C ILE A 64 2.34 -4.86 -2.06
N MET A 65 1.37 -4.23 -2.72
CA MET A 65 0.07 -4.82 -2.98
C MET A 65 -0.14 -4.78 -4.49
N THR A 66 -0.46 -5.91 -5.08
CA THR A 66 -0.71 -6.00 -6.52
C THR A 66 -2.12 -6.52 -6.74
N PHE A 67 -2.84 -5.90 -7.64
CA PHE A 67 -4.22 -6.34 -7.92
C PHE A 67 -4.62 -5.96 -9.34
N VAL A 68 -5.74 -6.52 -9.76
CA VAL A 68 -6.31 -6.25 -11.07
C VAL A 68 -7.68 -5.60 -10.86
N ALA A 69 -7.99 -4.57 -11.62
CA ALA A 69 -9.27 -3.88 -11.50
C ALA A 69 -9.69 -3.29 -12.83
N GLU A 70 -10.99 -3.07 -12.97
CA GLU A 70 -11.54 -2.50 -14.20
C GLU A 70 -11.32 -0.99 -14.28
N ASN A 71 -11.10 -0.36 -13.14
CA ASN A 71 -10.88 1.08 -13.08
C ASN A 71 -9.94 1.40 -11.94
N SER A 72 -9.67 2.66 -11.72
CA SER A 72 -8.68 3.10 -10.74
C SER A 72 -9.26 3.26 -9.33
N GLU A 73 -10.53 2.93 -9.10
CA GLU A 73 -11.16 3.16 -7.81
C GLU A 73 -10.43 2.51 -6.63
N PRO A 74 -9.98 1.23 -6.74
CA PRO A 74 -9.29 0.65 -5.58
C PRO A 74 -8.03 1.42 -5.20
N GLY A 75 -7.24 1.81 -6.21
CA GLY A 75 -6.03 2.58 -5.95
C GLY A 75 -6.32 3.98 -5.44
N ASP A 76 -7.35 4.61 -6.00
CA ASP A 76 -7.74 5.96 -5.56
C ASP A 76 -8.20 5.96 -4.11
N GLU A 77 -9.01 4.99 -3.73
CA GLU A 77 -9.50 4.92 -2.37
C GLU A 77 -8.37 4.59 -1.40
N PHE A 78 -7.48 3.68 -1.79
CA PHE A 78 -6.30 3.41 -0.98
C PHE A 78 -5.47 4.69 -0.80
N GLY A 79 -5.25 5.42 -1.89
CA GLY A 79 -4.46 6.65 -1.82
C GLY A 79 -5.07 7.67 -0.90
N ARG A 80 -6.39 7.82 -0.95
CA ARG A 80 -7.07 8.77 -0.08
C ARG A 80 -6.92 8.39 1.39
N LEU A 81 -7.13 7.11 1.70
CA LEU A 81 -7.06 6.67 3.09
C LEU A 81 -5.64 6.63 3.62
N SER A 82 -4.67 6.30 2.77
CA SER A 82 -3.29 6.26 3.24
C SER A 82 -2.76 7.65 3.57
N ARG A 83 -3.26 8.68 2.91
CA ARG A 83 -2.81 10.05 3.19
C ARG A 83 -3.26 10.53 4.56
N ILE A 84 -4.40 10.04 5.04
CA ILE A 84 -4.91 10.46 6.34
C ILE A 84 -4.52 9.50 7.46
N ASP A 85 -3.86 8.40 7.11
CA ASP A 85 -3.41 7.43 8.11
C ASP A 85 -1.99 7.77 8.50
N ASN A 86 -1.79 8.15 9.76
CA ASN A 86 -0.47 8.60 10.19
C ASN A 86 0.51 7.46 10.44
N GLN A 87 0.11 6.21 10.22
CA GLN A 87 1.03 5.08 10.29
C GLN A 87 1.73 4.83 8.96
N VAL A 88 1.27 5.47 7.89
CA VAL A 88 1.86 5.34 6.56
C VAL A 88 2.69 6.58 6.26
N LEU A 89 3.97 6.38 5.99
CA LEU A 89 4.86 7.49 5.67
C LEU A 89 4.70 7.95 4.23
N ARG A 90 4.53 7.01 3.33
CA ARG A 90 4.45 7.33 1.92
C ARG A 90 3.76 6.20 1.18
N SER A 91 3.08 6.52 0.10
CA SER A 91 2.43 5.51 -0.73
C SER A 91 2.52 5.92 -2.18
N MET A 92 2.52 4.92 -3.06
CA MET A 92 2.58 5.16 -4.49
C MET A 92 1.81 4.05 -5.21
N THR A 93 0.98 4.45 -6.17
CA THR A 93 0.24 3.51 -7.00
C THR A 93 0.74 3.62 -8.42
N VAL A 94 1.08 2.47 -9.00
CA VAL A 94 1.59 2.41 -10.36
C VAL A 94 0.69 1.51 -11.18
N LYS A 95 0.35 1.97 -12.38
CA LYS A 95 -0.40 1.17 -13.33
C LYS A 95 0.59 0.35 -14.13
N LEU A 96 0.46 -0.95 -14.08
CA LEU A 96 1.38 -1.85 -14.78
C LEU A 96 0.81 -2.18 -16.15
N ASP A 97 1.54 -1.83 -17.17
CA ASP A 97 1.18 -2.23 -18.52
C ASP A 97 1.72 -3.60 -18.77
N LYS A 98 0.90 -4.45 -19.33
CA LYS A 98 1.33 -5.74 -19.59
C LYS A 98 2.18 -5.92 -20.73
#